data_2a50527c59074efdc7ee23b80c43823a
#
_entry.id   2a50527c59074efdc7ee23b80c43823a
#
_cell.length_a   1.000
_cell.length_b   1.000
_cell.length_c   1.000
_cell.angle_alpha   90.00
_cell.angle_beta   90.00
_cell.angle_gamma   90.00
#
_symmetry.space_group_name_H-M   'P 1'
#
loop_
_entity.id
_entity.type
_entity.pdbx_description
1 polymer ?
#
loop_
_entity_poly.entity_id
_entity_poly.type
_entity_poly.pdbx_seq_one_letter_code
_entity_poly.pdbx_strand_id
1 'polypeptide(L)'
;MKTIADTNVLLRFLLADDPDQYKVALDAMEKSEAVVVTNHALCEMAWVLRSRYGVSRSVIASTIRGLLETRNVLLDSAAIDAGLATLDAGADFADGVIAYEGRWLGGDTFVSFDRKAVAVVAAQGMKAELLG
;
A
#
# COMPACT_ATOMS: atom_id res chain seq x y z
N MET A 1 14.25 3.58 -19.44
CA MET A 1 13.33 4.60 -18.86
C MET A 1 12.87 4.16 -17.49
N LYS A 2 12.54 5.10 -16.66
CA LYS A 2 11.98 4.84 -15.34
C LYS A 2 10.46 5.02 -15.43
N THR A 3 9.72 3.96 -15.24
CA THR A 3 8.27 3.92 -15.47
C THR A 3 7.53 4.16 -14.16
N ILE A 4 6.50 4.99 -14.21
CA ILE A 4 5.59 5.19 -13.07
C ILE A 4 4.36 4.34 -13.30
N ALA A 5 4.12 3.36 -12.44
CA ALA A 5 2.98 2.47 -12.57
C ALA A 5 1.75 3.06 -11.88
N ASP A 6 0.64 3.17 -12.61
CA ASP A 6 -0.61 3.53 -11.98
C ASP A 6 -1.26 2.32 -11.32
N THR A 7 -2.33 2.54 -10.57
CA THR A 7 -3.00 1.50 -9.79
C THR A 7 -3.50 0.36 -10.68
N ASN A 8 -4.07 0.65 -11.84
CA ASN A 8 -4.59 -0.39 -12.73
C ASN A 8 -3.50 -1.27 -13.33
N VAL A 9 -2.33 -0.69 -13.63
CA VAL A 9 -1.18 -1.47 -14.11
C VAL A 9 -0.74 -2.46 -13.03
N LEU A 10 -0.64 -1.99 -11.78
CA LEU A 10 -0.30 -2.86 -10.64
C LEU A 10 -1.33 -3.98 -10.47
N LEU A 11 -2.61 -3.65 -10.52
CA LEU A 11 -3.68 -4.63 -10.36
C LEU A 11 -3.66 -5.68 -11.46
N ARG A 12 -3.49 -5.27 -12.72
CA ARG A 12 -3.42 -6.23 -13.85
C ARG A 12 -2.23 -7.16 -13.71
N PHE A 13 -1.09 -6.61 -13.29
CA PHE A 13 0.12 -7.40 -13.08
C PHE A 13 -0.05 -8.42 -11.93
N LEU A 14 -0.64 -7.99 -10.81
CA LEU A 14 -0.75 -8.83 -9.61
C LEU A 14 -1.89 -9.85 -9.69
N LEU A 15 -3.04 -9.47 -10.25
CA LEU A 15 -4.20 -10.35 -10.34
C LEU A 15 -4.09 -11.34 -11.47
N ALA A 16 -3.48 -10.94 -12.58
CA ALA A 16 -3.36 -11.75 -13.80
C ALA A 16 -4.72 -12.31 -14.27
N ASP A 17 -5.81 -11.60 -13.98
CA ASP A 17 -7.17 -12.00 -14.33
C ASP A 17 -7.56 -11.67 -15.78
N ASP A 18 -6.78 -10.81 -16.44
CA ASP A 18 -6.91 -10.47 -17.84
C ASP A 18 -5.59 -10.82 -18.53
N PRO A 19 -5.50 -11.97 -19.23
CA PRO A 19 -4.24 -12.42 -19.81
C PRO A 19 -3.59 -11.44 -20.77
N ASP A 20 -4.37 -10.71 -21.55
CA ASP A 20 -3.84 -9.74 -22.51
C ASP A 20 -3.25 -8.52 -21.80
N GLN A 21 -3.97 -7.96 -20.82
CA GLN A 21 -3.50 -6.83 -20.03
C GLN A 21 -2.32 -7.22 -19.13
N TYR A 22 -2.34 -8.43 -18.58
CA TYR A 22 -1.21 -8.95 -17.81
C TYR A 22 0.07 -8.96 -18.63
N LYS A 23 -0.03 -9.47 -19.85
CA LYS A 23 1.11 -9.55 -20.75
C LYS A 23 1.70 -8.18 -21.09
N VAL A 24 0.82 -7.21 -21.35
CA VAL A 24 1.23 -5.84 -21.64
C VAL A 24 1.89 -5.20 -20.42
N ALA A 25 1.30 -5.37 -19.24
CA ALA A 25 1.84 -4.83 -17.99
C ALA A 25 3.21 -5.46 -17.67
N LEU A 26 3.32 -6.77 -17.79
CA LEU A 26 4.58 -7.49 -17.55
C LEU A 26 5.68 -7.00 -18.49
N ASP A 27 5.38 -6.90 -19.77
CA ASP A 27 6.32 -6.43 -20.78
C ASP A 27 6.81 -5.01 -20.49
N ALA A 28 5.90 -4.12 -20.14
CA ALA A 28 6.24 -2.74 -19.78
C ALA A 28 7.16 -2.68 -18.56
N MET A 29 6.88 -3.49 -17.55
CA MET A 29 7.70 -3.53 -16.33
C MET A 29 9.08 -4.13 -16.58
N GLU A 30 9.16 -5.20 -17.37
CA GLU A 30 10.43 -5.85 -17.69
C GLU A 30 11.36 -4.97 -18.54
N LYS A 31 10.80 -4.13 -19.40
CA LYS A 31 11.58 -3.22 -20.25
C LYS A 31 12.06 -1.97 -19.50
N SER A 32 11.55 -1.70 -18.32
CA SER A 32 11.90 -0.51 -17.55
C SER A 32 13.19 -0.72 -16.76
N GLU A 33 14.03 0.30 -16.70
CA GLU A 33 15.19 0.33 -15.80
C GLU A 33 14.73 0.23 -14.35
N ALA A 34 13.66 0.97 -14.05
CA ALA A 34 13.04 0.98 -12.74
C ALA A 34 11.54 1.24 -12.90
N VAL A 35 10.78 0.68 -11.97
CA VAL A 35 9.33 0.89 -11.87
C VAL A 35 9.05 1.64 -10.57
N VAL A 36 8.53 2.84 -10.69
CA VAL A 36 8.16 3.67 -9.53
C VAL A 36 6.75 3.32 -9.10
N VAL A 37 6.59 2.97 -7.84
CA VAL A 37 5.29 2.64 -7.24
C VAL A 37 5.04 3.62 -6.11
N THR A 38 4.06 4.49 -6.28
CA THR A 38 3.75 5.53 -5.28
C THR A 38 2.96 4.97 -4.11
N ASN A 39 3.02 5.66 -2.97
CA ASN A 39 2.20 5.33 -1.81
C ASN A 39 0.71 5.38 -2.14
N HIS A 40 0.31 6.37 -2.93
CA HIS A 40 -1.07 6.51 -3.37
C HIS A 40 -1.56 5.28 -4.14
N ALA A 41 -0.77 4.83 -5.11
CA ALA A 41 -1.13 3.65 -5.92
C ALA A 41 -1.22 2.38 -5.05
N LEU A 42 -0.29 2.21 -4.09
CA LEU A 42 -0.33 1.06 -3.18
C LEU A 42 -1.54 1.08 -2.26
N CYS A 43 -1.91 2.24 -1.74
CA CYS A 43 -3.10 2.37 -0.90
C CYS A 43 -4.38 2.02 -1.69
N GLU A 44 -4.51 2.52 -2.91
CA GLU A 44 -5.63 2.18 -3.77
C GLU A 44 -5.66 0.68 -4.11
N MET A 45 -4.52 0.13 -4.46
CA MET A 45 -4.37 -1.30 -4.77
C MET A 45 -4.82 -2.16 -3.59
N ALA A 46 -4.32 -1.86 -2.40
CA ALA A 46 -4.67 -2.62 -1.19
C ALA A 46 -6.18 -2.54 -0.91
N TRP A 47 -6.78 -1.37 -1.07
CA TRP A 47 -8.21 -1.17 -0.88
C TRP A 47 -9.03 -1.96 -1.90
N VAL A 48 -8.66 -1.90 -3.17
CA VAL A 48 -9.36 -2.63 -4.25
C VAL A 48 -9.26 -4.14 -4.04
N LEU A 49 -8.05 -4.64 -3.74
CA LEU A 49 -7.86 -6.08 -3.47
C LEU A 49 -8.74 -6.55 -2.33
N ARG A 50 -8.84 -5.76 -1.26
CA ARG A 50 -9.66 -6.11 -0.09
C ARG A 50 -11.15 -6.00 -0.39
N SER A 51 -11.59 -4.84 -0.91
CA SER A 51 -13.02 -4.52 -1.03
C SER A 51 -13.70 -5.14 -2.23
N ARG A 52 -13.01 -5.26 -3.36
CA ARG A 52 -13.61 -5.80 -4.60
C ARG A 52 -13.30 -7.26 -4.84
N TYR A 53 -12.11 -7.71 -4.45
CA TYR A 53 -11.66 -9.08 -4.72
C TYR A 53 -11.65 -9.97 -3.49
N GLY A 54 -11.93 -9.42 -2.31
CA GLY A 54 -11.99 -10.18 -1.07
C GLY A 54 -10.66 -10.82 -0.67
N VAL A 55 -9.55 -10.27 -1.12
CA VAL A 55 -8.21 -10.78 -0.80
C VAL A 55 -7.93 -10.56 0.68
N SER A 56 -7.38 -11.57 1.36
CA SER A 56 -7.09 -11.48 2.78
C SER A 56 -5.97 -10.49 3.08
N ARG A 57 -5.95 -9.95 4.31
CA ARG A 57 -4.89 -9.05 4.76
C ARG A 57 -3.51 -9.69 4.63
N SER A 58 -3.38 -10.97 5.00
CA SER A 58 -2.09 -11.66 4.93
C SER A 58 -1.57 -11.79 3.50
N VAL A 59 -2.44 -12.02 2.53
CA VAL A 59 -2.07 -12.11 1.11
C VAL A 59 -1.70 -10.72 0.58
N ILE A 60 -2.45 -9.69 0.93
CA ILE A 60 -2.10 -8.31 0.56
C ILE A 60 -0.72 -7.94 1.12
N ALA A 61 -0.48 -8.24 2.40
CA ALA A 61 0.82 -7.99 3.03
C ALA A 61 1.96 -8.71 2.32
N SER A 62 1.79 -9.99 1.99
CA SER A 62 2.78 -10.77 1.24
C SER A 62 3.06 -10.16 -0.13
N THR A 63 2.02 -9.72 -0.82
CA THR A 63 2.13 -9.10 -2.13
C THR A 63 2.95 -7.80 -2.06
N ILE A 64 2.65 -6.96 -1.09
CA ILE A 64 3.39 -5.70 -0.89
C ILE A 64 4.84 -5.97 -0.50
N ARG A 65 5.09 -6.96 0.37
CA ARG A 65 6.46 -7.37 0.72
C ARG A 65 7.23 -7.86 -0.48
N GLY A 66 6.56 -8.57 -1.39
CA GLY A 66 7.17 -8.99 -2.66
C GLY A 66 7.62 -7.82 -3.51
N LEU A 67 6.86 -6.73 -3.54
CA LEU A 67 7.26 -5.50 -4.24
C LEU A 67 8.50 -4.86 -3.58
N LEU A 68 8.57 -4.84 -2.25
CA LEU A 68 9.72 -4.32 -1.51
C LEU A 68 11.00 -5.08 -1.86
N GLU A 69 10.92 -6.36 -2.15
CA GLU A 69 12.06 -7.22 -2.47
C GLU A 69 12.41 -7.22 -3.94
N THR A 70 11.60 -6.60 -4.79
CA THR A 70 11.85 -6.57 -6.24
C THR A 70 12.88 -5.51 -6.58
N ARG A 71 13.97 -5.94 -7.22
CA ARG A 71 15.19 -5.13 -7.39
C ARG A 71 15.00 -3.82 -8.14
N ASN A 72 14.17 -3.79 -9.16
CA ASN A 72 13.97 -2.58 -9.96
C ASN A 72 12.71 -1.79 -9.58
N VAL A 73 12.08 -2.10 -8.46
CA VAL A 73 10.94 -1.33 -7.97
C VAL A 73 11.44 -0.26 -7.00
N LEU A 74 11.09 0.98 -7.28
CA LEU A 74 11.39 2.14 -6.44
C LEU A 74 10.14 2.57 -5.69
N LEU A 75 10.24 2.63 -4.38
CA LEU A 75 9.12 2.96 -3.51
C LEU A 75 9.61 3.54 -2.19
N ASP A 76 8.70 4.11 -1.42
CA ASP A 76 8.98 4.67 -0.10
C ASP A 76 8.88 3.55 0.94
N SER A 77 9.98 2.86 1.21
CA SER A 77 9.98 1.70 2.10
C SER A 77 9.52 2.03 3.52
N ALA A 78 9.86 3.21 4.04
CA ALA A 78 9.47 3.59 5.41
C ALA A 78 7.95 3.79 5.52
N ALA A 79 7.32 4.44 4.55
CA ALA A 79 5.88 4.60 4.52
C ALA A 79 5.17 3.25 4.38
N ILE A 80 5.73 2.36 3.54
CA ILE A 80 5.17 1.03 3.31
C ILE A 80 5.29 0.17 4.55
N ASP A 81 6.40 0.23 5.27
CA ASP A 81 6.57 -0.48 6.54
C ASP A 81 5.51 -0.03 7.56
N ALA A 82 5.22 1.27 7.62
CA ALA A 82 4.15 1.78 8.47
C ALA A 82 2.77 1.22 8.06
N GLY A 83 2.50 1.19 6.76
CA GLY A 83 1.26 0.61 6.24
C GLY A 83 1.14 -0.89 6.53
N LEU A 84 2.22 -1.64 6.36
CA LEU A 84 2.25 -3.08 6.65
C LEU A 84 2.02 -3.35 8.14
N ALA A 85 2.58 -2.52 9.02
CA ALA A 85 2.38 -2.68 10.46
C ALA A 85 0.91 -2.51 10.85
N THR A 86 0.20 -1.54 10.26
CA THR A 86 -1.25 -1.39 10.50
C THR A 86 -2.05 -2.52 9.89
N LEU A 87 -1.72 -2.94 8.69
CA LEU A 87 -2.38 -4.04 8.00
C LEU A 87 -2.24 -5.36 8.80
N ASP A 88 -1.05 -5.68 9.25
CA ASP A 88 -0.77 -6.88 10.05
C ASP A 88 -1.52 -6.86 11.39
N ALA A 89 -1.74 -5.68 11.96
CA ALA A 89 -2.47 -5.51 13.21
C ALA A 89 -3.99 -5.47 13.03
N GLY A 90 -4.50 -5.60 11.81
CA GLY A 90 -5.93 -5.71 11.52
C GLY A 90 -6.62 -4.42 11.10
N ALA A 91 -5.87 -3.34 10.87
CA ALA A 91 -6.39 -2.11 10.28
C ALA A 91 -6.08 -2.08 8.77
N ASP A 92 -6.40 -0.99 8.10
CA ASP A 92 -6.12 -0.86 6.68
C ASP A 92 -4.69 -0.38 6.44
N PHE A 93 -4.10 -0.84 5.34
CA PHE A 93 -2.77 -0.42 4.92
C PHE A 93 -2.66 1.11 4.83
N ALA A 94 -3.68 1.75 4.26
CA ALA A 94 -3.69 3.20 4.09
C ALA A 94 -3.59 3.98 5.40
N ASP A 95 -4.15 3.46 6.50
CA ASP A 95 -4.11 4.14 7.80
C ASP A 95 -2.67 4.36 8.27
N GLY A 96 -1.81 3.35 8.11
CA GLY A 96 -0.41 3.47 8.48
C GLY A 96 0.37 4.43 7.58
N VAL A 97 0.09 4.39 6.28
CA VAL A 97 0.73 5.29 5.32
C VAL A 97 0.31 6.75 5.59
N ILE A 98 -0.98 6.98 5.85
CA ILE A 98 -1.51 8.31 6.17
C ILE A 98 -0.86 8.86 7.44
N ALA A 99 -0.78 8.04 8.49
CA ALA A 99 -0.17 8.45 9.75
C ALA A 99 1.31 8.81 9.56
N TYR A 100 2.04 7.99 8.82
CA TYR A 100 3.44 8.22 8.52
C TYR A 100 3.66 9.50 7.72
N GLU A 101 2.94 9.68 6.62
CA GLU A 101 3.05 10.87 5.78
C GLU A 101 2.61 12.12 6.52
N GLY A 102 1.56 12.01 7.34
CA GLY A 102 1.07 13.12 8.15
C GLY A 102 2.11 13.62 9.14
N ARG A 103 2.87 12.72 9.76
CA ARG A 103 3.98 13.09 10.65
C ARG A 103 5.07 13.86 9.90
N TRP A 104 5.42 13.42 8.72
CA TRP A 104 6.39 14.12 7.88
C TRP A 104 5.95 15.54 7.54
N LEU A 105 4.64 15.76 7.41
CA LEU A 105 4.08 17.08 7.14
C LEU A 105 3.94 17.95 8.40
N GLY A 106 4.25 17.41 9.57
CA GLY A 106 4.22 18.16 10.82
C GLY A 106 3.05 17.83 11.75
N GLY A 107 2.21 16.86 11.40
CA GLY A 107 1.13 16.40 12.28
C GLY A 107 1.65 15.56 13.42
N ASP A 108 1.02 15.63 14.58
CA ASP A 108 1.40 14.82 15.75
C ASP A 108 0.29 13.89 16.25
N THR A 109 -0.93 14.07 15.78
CA THR A 109 -2.09 13.30 16.26
C THR A 109 -2.90 12.76 15.09
N PHE A 110 -3.05 11.44 15.04
CA PHE A 110 -3.92 10.77 14.05
C PHE A 110 -5.35 10.79 14.55
N VAL A 111 -6.28 11.29 13.76
CA VAL A 111 -7.69 11.30 14.10
C VAL A 111 -8.50 10.52 13.08
N SER A 112 -9.48 9.76 13.55
CA SER A 112 -10.30 8.92 12.66
C SER A 112 -11.64 8.59 13.33
N PHE A 113 -12.62 8.27 12.52
CA PHE A 113 -13.87 7.66 13.00
C PHE A 113 -13.76 6.14 13.11
N ASP A 114 -12.68 5.55 12.59
CA ASP A 114 -12.45 4.10 12.61
C ASP A 114 -11.76 3.71 13.93
N ARG A 115 -12.51 3.01 14.78
CA ARG A 115 -12.05 2.56 16.10
C ARG A 115 -10.81 1.68 16.00
N LYS A 116 -10.77 0.78 15.03
CA LYS A 116 -9.64 -0.15 14.86
C LYS A 116 -8.38 0.59 14.41
N ALA A 117 -8.51 1.50 13.47
CA ALA A 117 -7.38 2.31 13.00
C ALA A 117 -6.76 3.13 14.14
N VAL A 118 -7.61 3.78 14.95
CA VAL A 118 -7.14 4.55 16.12
C VAL A 118 -6.39 3.66 17.11
N ALA A 119 -6.96 2.50 17.44
CA ALA A 119 -6.33 1.57 18.39
C ALA A 119 -4.96 1.09 17.90
N VAL A 120 -4.86 0.74 16.62
CA VAL A 120 -3.61 0.24 16.04
C VAL A 120 -2.55 1.32 15.95
N VAL A 121 -2.91 2.52 15.50
CA VAL A 121 -1.98 3.65 15.41
C VAL A 121 -1.48 4.05 16.81
N ALA A 122 -2.39 4.11 17.79
CA ALA A 122 -2.02 4.40 19.18
C ALA A 122 -1.05 3.35 19.75
N ALA A 123 -1.28 2.07 19.46
CA ALA A 123 -0.42 0.99 19.91
C ALA A 123 1.00 1.07 19.31
N GLN A 124 1.16 1.76 18.20
CA GLN A 124 2.45 1.97 17.56
C GLN A 124 3.19 3.22 18.07
N GLY A 125 2.66 3.87 19.09
CA GLY A 125 3.33 4.96 19.80
C GLY A 125 2.98 6.36 19.30
N MET A 126 2.05 6.51 18.36
CA MET A 126 1.59 7.80 17.90
C MET A 126 0.32 8.20 18.66
N LYS A 127 0.18 9.49 18.96
CA LYS A 127 -1.08 10.00 19.51
C LYS A 127 -2.21 9.75 18.51
N ALA A 128 -3.33 9.19 18.99
CA ALA A 128 -4.47 8.91 18.14
C ALA A 128 -5.77 9.16 18.90
N GLU A 129 -6.75 9.71 18.21
CA GLU A 129 -8.04 10.08 18.77
C GLU A 129 -9.18 9.55 17.92
N LEU A 130 -10.13 8.88 18.57
CA LEU A 130 -11.38 8.47 17.94
C LEU A 130 -12.35 9.63 17.94
N LEU A 131 -12.86 10.00 16.76
CA LEU A 131 -13.87 11.03 16.63
C LEU A 131 -15.26 10.41 16.63
N GLY A 132 -16.14 10.96 17.43
CA GLY A 132 -17.54 10.49 17.52
C GLY A 132 -17.78 9.35 18.53
#